data_1c50cbc27c93e43a73d2558c9d076e7b
#
_entry.id   1c50cbc27c93e43a73d2558c9d076e7b
#
_cell.length_a   1.000
_cell.length_b   1.000
_cell.length_c   1.000
_cell.angle_alpha   90.00
_cell.angle_beta   90.00
_cell.angle_gamma   90.00
#
_symmetry.space_group_name_H-M   'P 1'
#
loop_
_entity.id
_entity.type
_entity.pdbx_description
1 polymer ?
#
loop_
_entity_poly.entity_id
_entity_poly.type
_entity_poly.pdbx_seq_one_letter_code
_entity_poly.pdbx_strand_id
1 'polypeptide(L)'
;MDSMSKSERVAFAMAELEARYPAPPIPLDHRDAYTLLVSVLLSAQCTDKRVNTVTPGLFELADNPRDMARQDVDEIRAIIRPCGLSPRKSAAILKLSQMLCDEHNEQVPCDFEALEALPGVGHKTASVVMSQAFDVPSFPVDTHIHRLMWRWGLSSGKNVEQTERDAKRLFPESRWNKLHLQIIYYARELSPARGWRIEEDVITLKIGRKAVIADARKIASRRA
;
A
#
# COMPACT_ATOMS: atom_id res chain seq x y z
N MET A 1 15.42 33.50 -1.47
CA MET A 1 14.21 32.65 -1.47
C MET A 1 14.20 31.91 -0.15
N ASP A 2 13.34 32.32 0.75
CA ASP A 2 13.16 31.68 2.06
C ASP A 2 12.82 30.19 1.85
N SER A 3 13.50 29.33 2.59
CA SER A 3 13.26 27.90 2.52
C SER A 3 11.92 27.60 3.23
N MET A 4 10.95 27.06 2.49
CA MET A 4 9.69 26.60 3.09
C MET A 4 9.93 25.78 4.35
N SER A 5 9.24 26.11 5.41
CA SER A 5 9.20 25.32 6.64
C SER A 5 8.65 23.91 6.37
N LYS A 6 8.90 22.98 7.29
CA LYS A 6 8.39 21.62 7.14
C LYS A 6 6.86 21.57 7.10
N SER A 7 6.21 22.43 7.87
CA SER A 7 4.74 22.56 7.88
C SER A 7 4.19 23.08 6.55
N GLU A 8 4.79 24.10 5.95
CA GLU A 8 4.38 24.63 4.65
C GLU A 8 4.56 23.59 3.53
N ARG A 9 5.62 22.79 3.60
CA ARG A 9 5.87 21.70 2.65
C ARG A 9 4.81 20.61 2.75
N VAL A 10 4.42 20.24 3.97
CA VAL A 10 3.34 19.29 4.23
C VAL A 10 2.02 19.82 3.71
N ALA A 11 1.68 21.07 4.01
CA ALA A 11 0.44 21.72 3.55
C ALA A 11 0.38 21.77 2.02
N PHE A 12 1.48 22.12 1.34
CA PHE A 12 1.57 22.12 -0.11
C PHE A 12 1.34 20.72 -0.70
N ALA A 13 2.04 19.69 -0.16
CA ALA A 13 1.88 18.33 -0.64
C ALA A 13 0.44 17.83 -0.49
N MET A 14 -0.18 18.10 0.67
CA MET A 14 -1.59 17.71 0.92
C MET A 14 -2.55 18.41 -0.04
N ALA A 15 -2.36 19.69 -0.33
CA ALA A 15 -3.21 20.44 -1.25
C ALA A 15 -3.12 19.91 -2.69
N GLU A 16 -1.90 19.64 -3.17
CA GLU A 16 -1.69 19.06 -4.50
C GLU A 16 -2.27 17.64 -4.63
N LEU A 17 -2.09 16.80 -3.60
CA LEU A 17 -2.65 15.45 -3.56
C LEU A 17 -4.17 15.48 -3.54
N GLU A 18 -4.77 16.38 -2.76
CA GLU A 18 -6.22 16.54 -2.67
C GLU A 18 -6.82 17.03 -3.99
N ALA A 19 -6.17 17.99 -4.65
CA ALA A 19 -6.65 18.52 -5.93
C ALA A 19 -6.61 17.47 -7.04
N ARG A 20 -5.61 16.56 -7.03
CA ARG A 20 -5.46 15.55 -8.08
C ARG A 20 -6.25 14.28 -7.83
N TYR A 21 -6.34 13.85 -6.57
CA TYR A 21 -6.94 12.59 -6.16
C TYR A 21 -7.96 12.83 -5.02
N PRO A 22 -9.08 13.53 -5.29
CA PRO A 22 -10.05 13.86 -4.25
C PRO A 22 -10.72 12.62 -3.64
N ALA A 23 -10.83 11.54 -4.38
CA ALA A 23 -11.42 10.26 -3.96
C ALA A 23 -10.66 9.09 -4.59
N PRO A 24 -9.42 8.79 -4.15
CA PRO A 24 -8.65 7.72 -4.74
C PRO A 24 -9.29 6.37 -4.41
N PRO A 25 -9.60 5.52 -5.42
CA PRO A 25 -10.19 4.22 -5.16
C PRO A 25 -9.17 3.28 -4.51
N ILE A 26 -9.66 2.28 -3.78
CA ILE A 26 -8.83 1.16 -3.32
C ILE A 26 -8.44 0.35 -4.57
N PRO A 27 -7.15 0.09 -4.82
CA PRO A 27 -6.72 -0.50 -6.09
C PRO A 27 -6.95 -2.02 -6.21
N LEU A 28 -7.28 -2.69 -5.11
CA LEU A 28 -7.56 -4.12 -5.06
C LEU A 28 -9.06 -4.37 -5.00
N ASP A 29 -9.58 -5.17 -5.94
CA ASP A 29 -10.98 -5.55 -5.97
C ASP A 29 -11.30 -6.47 -4.79
N HIS A 30 -12.37 -6.13 -4.07
CA HIS A 30 -12.83 -6.85 -2.89
C HIS A 30 -14.31 -6.57 -2.62
N ARG A 31 -14.94 -7.37 -1.75
CA ARG A 31 -16.35 -7.22 -1.35
C ARG A 31 -16.51 -6.95 0.14
N ASP A 32 -15.57 -7.45 0.93
CA ASP A 32 -15.58 -7.41 2.39
C ASP A 32 -14.14 -7.44 2.96
N ALA A 33 -14.02 -7.44 4.28
CA ALA A 33 -12.73 -7.46 4.97
C ALA A 33 -11.90 -8.73 4.66
N TYR A 34 -12.57 -9.89 4.48
CA TYR A 34 -11.86 -11.14 4.19
C TYR A 34 -11.28 -11.15 2.77
N THR A 35 -12.07 -10.80 1.78
CA THR A 35 -11.62 -10.72 0.39
C THR A 35 -10.57 -9.64 0.19
N LEU A 36 -10.64 -8.54 0.94
CA LEU A 36 -9.58 -7.54 1.00
C LEU A 36 -8.30 -8.11 1.61
N LEU A 37 -8.37 -8.76 2.77
CA LEU A 37 -7.21 -9.37 3.43
C LEU A 37 -6.46 -10.33 2.50
N VAL A 38 -7.20 -11.22 1.83
CA VAL A 38 -6.62 -12.16 0.86
C VAL A 38 -6.00 -11.43 -0.33
N SER A 39 -6.69 -10.41 -0.89
CA SER A 39 -6.17 -9.60 -2.01
C SER A 39 -4.88 -8.85 -1.62
N VAL A 40 -4.83 -8.28 -0.41
CA VAL A 40 -3.62 -7.61 0.09
C VAL A 40 -2.48 -8.59 0.31
N LEU A 41 -2.74 -9.78 0.86
CA LEU A 41 -1.73 -10.85 0.97
C LEU A 41 -1.18 -11.23 -0.41
N LEU A 42 -2.04 -11.37 -1.41
CA LEU A 42 -1.65 -11.69 -2.78
C LEU A 42 -0.83 -10.56 -3.43
N SER A 43 -1.02 -9.31 -3.04
CA SER A 43 -0.30 -8.16 -3.60
C SER A 43 1.17 -8.10 -3.19
N ALA A 44 1.61 -8.89 -2.21
CA ALA A 44 3.02 -8.97 -1.83
C ALA A 44 3.89 -9.41 -3.04
N GLN A 45 4.77 -8.53 -3.50
CA GLN A 45 5.60 -8.70 -4.71
C GLN A 45 4.79 -9.01 -5.99
N CYS A 46 3.56 -8.52 -6.07
CA CYS A 46 2.68 -8.66 -7.22
C CYS A 46 1.98 -7.33 -7.51
N THR A 47 1.66 -7.08 -8.78
CA THR A 47 0.92 -5.86 -9.16
C THR A 47 -0.57 -6.02 -8.85
N ASP A 48 -1.23 -4.92 -8.47
CA ASP A 48 -2.68 -4.93 -8.18
C ASP A 48 -3.47 -5.45 -9.39
N LYS A 49 -3.11 -5.02 -10.61
CA LYS A 49 -3.72 -5.52 -11.85
C LYS A 49 -3.65 -7.05 -11.96
N ARG A 50 -2.53 -7.66 -11.59
CA ARG A 50 -2.37 -9.12 -11.63
C ARG A 50 -3.21 -9.77 -10.54
N VAL A 51 -3.26 -9.21 -9.34
CA VAL A 51 -4.12 -9.69 -8.26
C VAL A 51 -5.58 -9.67 -8.71
N ASN A 52 -6.07 -8.55 -9.23
CA ASN A 52 -7.45 -8.40 -9.70
C ASN A 52 -7.82 -9.33 -10.88
N THR A 53 -6.82 -9.83 -11.63
CA THR A 53 -7.06 -10.85 -12.67
C THR A 53 -7.27 -12.24 -12.07
N VAL A 54 -6.70 -12.52 -10.89
CA VAL A 54 -6.68 -13.84 -10.26
C VAL A 54 -7.79 -14.00 -9.22
N THR A 55 -8.08 -12.95 -8.48
CA THR A 55 -9.04 -12.99 -7.36
C THR A 55 -10.46 -13.40 -7.74
N PRO A 56 -11.03 -13.08 -8.93
CA PRO A 56 -12.34 -13.61 -9.31
C PRO A 56 -12.41 -15.13 -9.28
N GLY A 57 -11.45 -15.82 -9.89
CA GLY A 57 -11.42 -17.28 -9.85
C GLY A 57 -11.15 -17.89 -8.48
N LEU A 58 -10.35 -17.20 -7.66
CA LEU A 58 -10.12 -17.62 -6.28
C LEU A 58 -11.38 -17.47 -5.41
N PHE A 59 -12.12 -16.37 -5.58
CA PHE A 59 -13.34 -16.12 -4.81
C PHE A 59 -14.57 -16.83 -5.37
N GLU A 60 -14.51 -17.35 -6.58
CA GLU A 60 -15.47 -18.34 -7.09
C GLU A 60 -15.27 -19.70 -6.43
N LEU A 61 -14.02 -20.11 -6.16
CA LEU A 61 -13.70 -21.31 -5.40
C LEU A 61 -14.16 -21.17 -3.94
N ALA A 62 -13.79 -20.10 -3.26
CA ALA A 62 -14.20 -19.79 -1.89
C ALA A 62 -13.96 -18.29 -1.57
N ASP A 63 -14.99 -17.61 -1.08
CA ASP A 63 -14.94 -16.17 -0.80
C ASP A 63 -15.09 -15.80 0.67
N ASN A 64 -15.05 -16.80 1.54
CA ASN A 64 -15.18 -16.66 2.98
C ASN A 64 -14.25 -17.64 3.73
N PRO A 65 -13.92 -17.37 5.02
CA PRO A 65 -12.98 -18.21 5.78
C PRO A 65 -13.40 -19.67 5.87
N ARG A 66 -14.66 -19.95 6.12
CA ARG A 66 -15.19 -21.33 6.31
C ARG A 66 -14.96 -22.19 5.08
N ASP A 67 -15.32 -21.68 3.92
CA ASP A 67 -15.23 -22.43 2.67
C ASP A 67 -13.77 -22.54 2.20
N MET A 68 -12.98 -21.46 2.37
CA MET A 68 -11.56 -21.47 2.02
C MET A 68 -10.75 -22.43 2.91
N ALA A 69 -11.08 -22.53 4.19
CA ALA A 69 -10.42 -23.45 5.13
C ALA A 69 -10.55 -24.93 4.77
N ARG A 70 -11.50 -25.27 3.90
CA ARG A 70 -11.77 -26.63 3.44
C ARG A 70 -11.20 -26.96 2.07
N GLN A 71 -10.61 -25.97 1.38
CA GLN A 71 -10.07 -26.15 0.04
C GLN A 71 -8.74 -26.93 0.05
N ASP A 72 -8.44 -27.57 -1.07
CA ASP A 72 -7.13 -28.13 -1.28
C ASP A 72 -6.10 -27.01 -1.53
N VAL A 73 -4.98 -27.06 -0.83
CA VAL A 73 -3.92 -26.05 -0.96
C VAL A 73 -3.34 -26.00 -2.39
N ASP A 74 -3.30 -27.11 -3.10
CA ASP A 74 -2.79 -27.18 -4.47
C ASP A 74 -3.80 -26.56 -5.45
N GLU A 75 -5.11 -26.62 -5.17
CA GLU A 75 -6.15 -25.96 -5.95
C GLU A 75 -6.04 -24.43 -5.80
N ILE A 76 -5.93 -23.94 -4.55
CA ILE A 76 -5.64 -22.52 -4.28
C ILE A 76 -4.36 -22.10 -5.01
N ARG A 77 -3.30 -22.90 -4.88
CA ARG A 77 -1.99 -22.63 -5.49
C ARG A 77 -2.06 -22.56 -7.02
N ALA A 78 -2.82 -23.44 -7.66
CA ALA A 78 -2.99 -23.44 -9.11
C ALA A 78 -3.60 -22.13 -9.60
N ILE A 79 -4.65 -21.65 -8.91
CA ILE A 79 -5.35 -20.40 -9.24
C ILE A 79 -4.43 -19.18 -9.05
N ILE A 80 -3.75 -19.09 -7.90
CA ILE A 80 -2.95 -17.90 -7.57
C ILE A 80 -1.53 -17.91 -8.16
N ARG A 81 -1.16 -18.94 -8.91
CA ARG A 81 0.17 -19.10 -9.53
C ARG A 81 0.69 -17.84 -10.25
N PRO A 82 -0.15 -17.08 -10.99
CA PRO A 82 0.30 -15.87 -11.67
C PRO A 82 0.77 -14.76 -10.72
N CYS A 83 0.38 -14.77 -9.44
CA CYS A 83 0.79 -13.77 -8.45
C CYS A 83 2.21 -13.98 -7.89
N GLY A 84 2.91 -15.06 -8.28
CA GLY A 84 4.22 -15.41 -7.74
C GLY A 84 4.16 -15.85 -6.27
N LEU A 85 5.23 -16.46 -5.78
CA LEU A 85 5.31 -17.01 -4.40
C LEU A 85 4.11 -17.91 -4.03
N SER A 86 3.48 -18.53 -5.04
CA SER A 86 2.21 -19.23 -4.87
C SER A 86 2.24 -20.36 -3.81
N PRO A 87 3.33 -21.14 -3.62
CA PRO A 87 3.36 -22.14 -2.55
C PRO A 87 3.23 -21.54 -1.15
N ARG A 88 3.91 -20.41 -0.90
CA ARG A 88 3.84 -19.71 0.40
C ARG A 88 2.51 -19.01 0.60
N LYS A 89 1.99 -18.37 -0.46
CA LYS A 89 0.72 -17.64 -0.42
C LYS A 89 -0.46 -18.57 -0.25
N SER A 90 -0.52 -19.71 -0.98
CA SER A 90 -1.62 -20.68 -0.84
C SER A 90 -1.66 -21.28 0.57
N ALA A 91 -0.50 -21.70 1.09
CA ALA A 91 -0.43 -22.22 2.46
C ALA A 91 -0.85 -21.14 3.50
N ALA A 92 -0.45 -19.88 3.29
CA ALA A 92 -0.84 -18.78 4.17
C ALA A 92 -2.36 -18.53 4.10
N ILE A 93 -2.97 -18.46 2.90
CA ILE A 93 -4.41 -18.26 2.72
C ILE A 93 -5.21 -19.37 3.40
N LEU A 94 -4.84 -20.63 3.17
CA LEU A 94 -5.51 -21.77 3.80
C LEU A 94 -5.43 -21.68 5.33
N LYS A 95 -4.22 -21.46 5.86
CA LYS A 95 -3.99 -21.47 7.30
C LYS A 95 -4.62 -20.26 8.01
N LEU A 96 -4.56 -19.05 7.42
CA LEU A 96 -5.23 -17.88 7.99
C LEU A 96 -6.75 -18.08 8.02
N SER A 97 -7.33 -18.74 7.00
CA SER A 97 -8.76 -19.04 6.96
C SER A 97 -9.17 -20.03 8.07
N GLN A 98 -8.34 -21.05 8.31
CA GLN A 98 -8.52 -21.98 9.44
C GLN A 98 -8.47 -21.23 10.77
N MET A 99 -7.46 -20.36 10.98
CA MET A 99 -7.34 -19.57 12.21
C MET A 99 -8.54 -18.63 12.40
N LEU A 100 -9.04 -18.01 11.34
CA LEU A 100 -10.24 -17.17 11.40
C LEU A 100 -11.47 -17.98 11.84
N CYS A 101 -11.59 -19.23 11.40
CA CYS A 101 -12.67 -20.11 11.85
C CYS A 101 -12.51 -20.50 13.33
N ASP A 102 -11.29 -20.88 13.72
CA ASP A 102 -11.02 -21.46 15.03
C ASP A 102 -10.99 -20.40 16.16
N GLU A 103 -10.47 -19.22 15.88
CA GLU A 103 -10.13 -18.21 16.89
C GLU A 103 -10.92 -16.91 16.75
N HIS A 104 -11.55 -16.64 15.58
CA HIS A 104 -12.16 -15.33 15.29
C HIS A 104 -13.61 -15.42 14.76
N ASN A 105 -14.32 -16.53 14.98
CA ASN A 105 -15.72 -16.71 14.55
C ASN A 105 -15.93 -16.39 13.06
N GLU A 106 -14.99 -16.77 12.21
CA GLU A 106 -15.01 -16.53 10.76
C GLU A 106 -14.97 -15.04 10.35
N GLN A 107 -14.58 -14.16 11.27
CA GLN A 107 -14.47 -12.72 11.02
C GLN A 107 -13.03 -12.29 11.00
N VAL A 108 -12.70 -11.34 10.11
CA VAL A 108 -11.39 -10.66 10.15
C VAL A 108 -11.35 -9.77 11.40
N PRO A 109 -10.37 -9.93 12.30
CA PRO A 109 -10.30 -9.12 13.50
C PRO A 109 -9.95 -7.67 13.20
N CYS A 110 -10.63 -6.71 13.85
CA CYS A 110 -10.29 -5.30 13.83
C CYS A 110 -9.27 -4.98 14.94
N ASP A 111 -8.13 -5.66 14.90
CA ASP A 111 -7.05 -5.53 15.87
C ASP A 111 -5.70 -5.82 15.21
N PHE A 112 -4.68 -4.98 15.45
CA PHE A 112 -3.37 -5.12 14.82
C PHE A 112 -2.64 -6.39 15.23
N GLU A 113 -2.64 -6.72 16.52
CA GLU A 113 -1.93 -7.89 17.04
C GLU A 113 -2.55 -9.17 16.51
N ALA A 114 -3.87 -9.26 16.53
CA ALA A 114 -4.61 -10.39 15.97
C ALA A 114 -4.40 -10.53 14.44
N LEU A 115 -4.40 -9.43 13.70
CA LEU A 115 -4.11 -9.46 12.26
C LEU A 115 -2.67 -9.91 11.96
N GLU A 116 -1.69 -9.39 12.70
CA GLU A 116 -0.28 -9.73 12.51
C GLU A 116 0.06 -11.17 12.94
N ALA A 117 -0.76 -11.78 13.80
CA ALA A 117 -0.67 -13.19 14.15
C ALA A 117 -1.11 -14.13 13.01
N LEU A 118 -1.91 -13.63 12.06
CA LEU A 118 -2.38 -14.44 10.93
C LEU A 118 -1.23 -14.77 9.96
N PRO A 119 -1.14 -16.02 9.48
CA PRO A 119 -0.11 -16.43 8.55
C PRO A 119 -0.07 -15.58 7.28
N GLY A 120 1.11 -15.04 6.97
CA GLY A 120 1.33 -14.21 5.78
C GLY A 120 0.90 -12.74 5.93
N VAL A 121 0.41 -12.35 7.09
CA VAL A 121 0.03 -10.98 7.41
C VAL A 121 1.15 -10.32 8.21
N GLY A 122 1.82 -9.35 7.60
CA GLY A 122 2.78 -8.50 8.29
C GLY A 122 2.21 -7.12 8.58
N HIS A 123 2.97 -6.27 9.27
CA HIS A 123 2.54 -4.93 9.69
C HIS A 123 1.91 -4.09 8.57
N LYS A 124 2.52 -4.09 7.37
CA LYS A 124 1.95 -3.36 6.22
C LYS A 124 0.59 -3.91 5.79
N THR A 125 0.43 -5.24 5.75
CA THR A 125 -0.83 -5.88 5.38
C THR A 125 -1.90 -5.57 6.42
N ALA A 126 -1.60 -5.72 7.71
CA ALA A 126 -2.49 -5.35 8.80
C ALA A 126 -2.90 -3.86 8.71
N SER A 127 -1.95 -2.96 8.48
CA SER A 127 -2.24 -1.53 8.34
C SER A 127 -3.17 -1.21 7.16
N VAL A 128 -3.03 -1.91 6.02
CA VAL A 128 -3.94 -1.74 4.88
C VAL A 128 -5.34 -2.22 5.22
N VAL A 129 -5.47 -3.39 5.85
CA VAL A 129 -6.77 -3.95 6.26
C VAL A 129 -7.45 -3.05 7.29
N MET A 130 -6.73 -2.62 8.33
CA MET A 130 -7.25 -1.68 9.33
C MET A 130 -7.76 -0.38 8.70
N SER A 131 -6.98 0.18 7.78
CA SER A 131 -7.34 1.41 7.06
C SER A 131 -8.54 1.25 6.14
N GLN A 132 -8.57 0.19 5.34
CA GLN A 132 -9.48 0.08 4.20
C GLN A 132 -10.74 -0.73 4.50
N ALA A 133 -10.67 -1.73 5.40
CA ALA A 133 -11.83 -2.52 5.79
C ALA A 133 -12.56 -1.96 7.01
N PHE A 134 -11.82 -1.31 7.94
CA PHE A 134 -12.36 -0.88 9.23
C PHE A 134 -12.34 0.63 9.44
N ASP A 135 -11.83 1.38 8.47
CA ASP A 135 -11.64 2.84 8.55
C ASP A 135 -10.84 3.31 9.79
N VAL A 136 -10.03 2.41 10.37
CA VAL A 136 -9.15 2.74 11.49
C VAL A 136 -7.95 3.53 10.96
N PRO A 137 -7.65 4.73 11.51
CA PRO A 137 -6.55 5.54 11.06
C PRO A 137 -5.22 4.79 11.09
N SER A 138 -4.66 4.50 9.92
CA SER A 138 -3.35 3.88 9.76
C SER A 138 -2.64 4.40 8.52
N PHE A 139 -1.30 4.34 8.55
CA PHE A 139 -0.49 4.87 7.46
C PHE A 139 0.42 3.76 6.91
N PRO A 140 -0.11 2.84 6.11
CA PRO A 140 0.67 1.75 5.55
C PRO A 140 1.73 2.29 4.59
N VAL A 141 3.01 2.09 4.91
CA VAL A 141 4.13 2.57 4.09
C VAL A 141 4.62 1.47 3.16
N ASP A 142 4.48 1.71 1.87
CA ASP A 142 5.07 0.88 0.83
C ASP A 142 6.32 1.54 0.21
N THR A 143 6.89 0.91 -0.81
CA THR A 143 8.06 1.43 -1.51
C THR A 143 7.80 2.75 -2.23
N HIS A 144 6.56 3.04 -2.62
CA HIS A 144 6.16 4.29 -3.25
C HIS A 144 6.15 5.43 -2.24
N ILE A 145 5.47 5.23 -1.12
CA ILE A 145 5.41 6.21 -0.02
C ILE A 145 6.80 6.46 0.56
N HIS A 146 7.56 5.39 0.84
CA HIS A 146 8.92 5.50 1.35
C HIS A 146 9.80 6.37 0.44
N ARG A 147 9.76 6.11 -0.88
CA ARG A 147 10.49 6.88 -1.89
C ARG A 147 10.07 8.36 -1.92
N LEU A 148 8.77 8.65 -1.94
CA LEU A 148 8.29 10.02 -2.04
C LEU A 148 8.54 10.81 -0.77
N MET A 149 8.30 10.26 0.40
CA MET A 149 8.60 10.90 1.67
C MET A 149 10.08 11.30 1.77
N TRP A 150 10.98 10.45 1.25
CA TRP A 150 12.39 10.78 1.14
C TRP A 150 12.65 11.86 0.07
N ARG A 151 12.10 11.73 -1.15
CA ARG A 151 12.27 12.73 -2.22
C ARG A 151 11.81 14.11 -1.77
N TRP A 152 10.69 14.18 -1.09
CA TRP A 152 10.12 15.42 -0.55
C TRP A 152 10.86 15.93 0.69
N GLY A 153 11.79 15.15 1.24
CA GLY A 153 12.54 15.50 2.46
C GLY A 153 11.65 15.58 3.70
N LEU A 154 10.53 14.89 3.69
CA LEU A 154 9.61 14.75 4.83
C LEU A 154 10.03 13.62 5.77
N SER A 155 10.78 12.62 5.26
CA SER A 155 11.43 11.58 6.05
C SER A 155 12.93 11.50 5.73
N SER A 156 13.71 10.97 6.68
CA SER A 156 15.12 10.66 6.44
C SER A 156 15.33 9.53 5.42
N GLY A 157 14.33 8.65 5.26
CA GLY A 157 14.41 7.48 4.41
C GLY A 157 15.31 6.37 4.95
N LYS A 158 15.58 6.36 6.27
CA LYS A 158 16.44 5.35 6.91
C LYS A 158 15.87 3.93 6.72
N ASN A 159 14.60 3.76 7.01
CA ASN A 159 13.82 2.53 6.82
C ASN A 159 12.32 2.85 6.74
N VAL A 160 11.50 1.83 6.50
CA VAL A 160 10.04 1.96 6.35
C VAL A 160 9.39 2.42 7.66
N GLU A 161 9.81 1.87 8.78
CA GLU A 161 9.28 2.20 10.12
C GLU A 161 9.55 3.66 10.49
N GLN A 162 10.73 4.19 10.13
CA GLN A 162 11.02 5.61 10.32
C GLN A 162 10.14 6.48 9.43
N THR A 163 9.89 6.05 8.20
CA THR A 163 9.02 6.79 7.28
C THR A 163 7.58 6.82 7.78
N GLU A 164 7.08 5.72 8.32
CA GLU A 164 5.75 5.66 8.94
C GLU A 164 5.63 6.61 10.14
N ARG A 165 6.60 6.54 11.07
CA ARG A 165 6.64 7.48 12.22
C ARG A 165 6.68 8.94 11.77
N ASP A 166 7.49 9.24 10.74
CA ASP A 166 7.58 10.60 10.20
C ASP A 166 6.26 11.04 9.56
N ALA A 167 5.60 10.16 8.80
CA ALA A 167 4.31 10.45 8.18
C ALA A 167 3.22 10.69 9.24
N LYS A 168 3.10 9.81 10.22
CA LYS A 168 2.14 9.92 11.33
C LYS A 168 2.34 11.20 12.15
N ARG A 169 3.57 11.65 12.33
CA ARG A 169 3.88 12.91 13.03
C ARG A 169 3.54 14.15 12.20
N LEU A 170 3.65 14.07 10.88
CA LEU A 170 3.55 15.23 9.99
C LEU A 170 2.15 15.45 9.44
N PHE A 171 1.43 14.37 9.16
CA PHE A 171 0.10 14.44 8.59
C PHE A 171 -0.97 14.29 9.68
N PRO A 172 -2.11 15.02 9.58
CA PRO A 172 -3.24 14.83 10.48
C PRO A 172 -3.77 13.40 10.44
N GLU A 173 -4.06 12.81 11.59
CA GLU A 173 -4.53 11.43 11.71
C GLU A 173 -5.78 11.16 10.87
N SER A 174 -6.73 12.07 10.88
CA SER A 174 -7.97 12.00 10.09
C SER A 174 -7.75 11.95 8.58
N ARG A 175 -6.52 12.15 8.11
CA ARG A 175 -6.18 12.13 6.68
C ARG A 175 -5.36 10.90 6.28
N TRP A 176 -4.91 10.07 7.22
CA TRP A 176 -3.98 8.99 6.93
C TRP A 176 -4.53 7.99 5.92
N ASN A 177 -5.77 7.50 6.11
CA ASN A 177 -6.41 6.51 5.24
C ASN A 177 -6.53 6.98 3.79
N LYS A 178 -6.75 8.25 3.57
CA LYS A 178 -6.84 8.84 2.24
C LYS A 178 -5.45 9.17 1.68
N LEU A 179 -4.60 9.79 2.50
CA LEU A 179 -3.29 10.27 2.06
C LEU A 179 -2.38 9.15 1.57
N HIS A 180 -2.39 7.98 2.21
CA HIS A 180 -1.54 6.89 1.74
C HIS A 180 -1.92 6.44 0.31
N LEU A 181 -3.22 6.40 -0.02
CA LEU A 181 -3.69 6.11 -1.38
C LEU A 181 -3.30 7.23 -2.34
N GLN A 182 -3.53 8.49 -1.97
CA GLN A 182 -3.16 9.65 -2.78
C GLN A 182 -1.67 9.65 -3.14
N ILE A 183 -0.80 9.36 -2.16
CA ILE A 183 0.65 9.29 -2.39
C ILE A 183 1.01 8.12 -3.30
N ILE A 184 0.36 6.97 -3.18
CA ILE A 184 0.58 5.81 -4.05
C ILE A 184 0.21 6.14 -5.51
N TYR A 185 -0.96 6.74 -5.74
CA TYR A 185 -1.38 7.15 -7.09
C TYR A 185 -0.42 8.19 -7.68
N TYR A 186 -0.09 9.23 -6.91
CA TYR A 186 0.89 10.23 -7.32
C TYR A 186 2.26 9.62 -7.67
N ALA A 187 2.71 8.68 -6.85
CA ALA A 187 3.98 8.01 -7.05
C ALA A 187 4.04 7.16 -8.31
N ARG A 188 2.92 6.53 -8.66
CA ARG A 188 2.81 5.70 -9.87
C ARG A 188 2.74 6.53 -11.13
N GLU A 189 2.00 7.61 -11.10
CA GLU A 189 1.72 8.45 -12.26
C GLU A 189 2.83 9.48 -12.53
N LEU A 190 3.19 10.28 -11.54
CA LEU A 190 4.04 11.46 -11.70
C LEU A 190 5.47 11.31 -11.15
N SER A 191 5.66 10.36 -10.22
CA SER A 191 6.97 10.18 -9.55
C SER A 191 7.41 8.71 -9.49
N PRO A 192 7.37 7.96 -10.62
CA PRO A 192 7.73 6.55 -10.63
C PRO A 192 9.21 6.32 -10.30
N ALA A 193 9.55 5.07 -9.96
CA ALA A 193 10.94 4.68 -9.70
C ALA A 193 11.78 4.62 -10.97
N ARG A 194 11.16 4.25 -12.12
CA ARG A 194 11.79 4.17 -13.43
C ARG A 194 11.03 5.07 -14.40
N GLY A 195 11.76 5.68 -15.33
CA GLY A 195 11.16 6.58 -16.31
C GLY A 195 10.63 7.91 -15.73
N TRP A 196 11.03 8.25 -14.49
CA TRP A 196 10.62 9.48 -13.83
C TRP A 196 11.04 10.72 -14.63
N ARG A 197 10.08 11.61 -14.83
CA ARG A 197 10.26 12.92 -15.47
C ARG A 197 10.01 14.00 -14.41
N ILE A 198 11.08 14.66 -13.98
CA ILE A 198 11.01 15.64 -12.90
C ILE A 198 10.11 16.83 -13.24
N GLU A 199 10.00 17.17 -14.52
CA GLU A 199 9.19 18.27 -15.04
C GLU A 199 7.70 18.11 -14.75
N GLU A 200 7.25 16.88 -14.59
CA GLU A 200 5.86 16.52 -14.31
C GLU A 200 5.57 16.37 -12.80
N ASP A 201 6.62 16.23 -11.99
CA ASP A 201 6.52 16.01 -10.54
C ASP A 201 6.49 17.33 -9.76
N VAL A 202 5.33 18.00 -9.81
CA VAL A 202 5.12 19.33 -9.20
C VAL A 202 5.47 19.35 -7.72
N ILE A 203 5.12 18.30 -6.98
CA ILE A 203 5.41 18.26 -5.54
C ILE A 203 6.92 18.20 -5.32
N THR A 204 7.63 17.27 -5.99
CA THR A 204 9.09 17.17 -5.83
C THR A 204 9.80 18.44 -6.32
N LEU A 205 9.36 19.05 -7.40
CA LEU A 205 9.92 20.32 -7.88
C LEU A 205 9.82 21.43 -6.85
N LYS A 206 8.70 21.52 -6.14
CA LYS A 206 8.42 22.58 -5.17
C LYS A 206 9.08 22.36 -3.82
N ILE A 207 8.95 21.14 -3.28
CA ILE A 207 9.36 20.84 -1.90
C ILE A 207 10.47 19.80 -1.77
N GLY A 208 10.93 19.23 -2.89
CA GLY A 208 11.89 18.12 -2.87
C GLY A 208 13.28 18.51 -2.36
N ARG A 209 14.06 17.50 -2.03
CA ARG A 209 15.48 17.65 -1.69
C ARG A 209 16.24 18.27 -2.86
N LYS A 210 17.00 19.33 -2.62
CA LYS A 210 17.78 20.03 -3.67
C LYS A 210 18.67 19.07 -4.47
N ALA A 211 19.33 18.13 -3.81
CA ALA A 211 20.18 17.14 -4.48
C ALA A 211 19.34 16.24 -5.43
N VAL A 212 18.18 15.77 -5.00
CA VAL A 212 17.27 14.94 -5.83
C VAL A 212 16.82 15.69 -7.07
N ILE A 213 16.43 16.95 -6.92
CA ILE A 213 16.01 17.81 -8.05
C ILE A 213 17.18 18.04 -9.02
N ALA A 214 18.37 18.35 -8.50
CA ALA A 214 19.55 18.59 -9.30
C ALA A 214 19.97 17.35 -10.11
N ASP A 215 19.97 16.17 -9.46
CA ASP A 215 20.31 14.91 -10.14
C ASP A 215 19.29 14.53 -11.21
N ALA A 216 17.99 14.70 -10.93
CA ALA A 216 16.93 14.44 -11.88
C ALA A 216 17.05 15.34 -13.13
N ARG A 217 17.33 16.64 -12.95
CA ARG A 217 17.55 17.60 -14.06
C ARG A 217 18.77 17.24 -14.92
N LYS A 218 19.87 16.78 -14.30
CA LYS A 218 21.05 16.29 -15.04
C LYS A 218 20.71 15.06 -15.89
N ILE A 219 19.84 14.17 -15.39
CA ILE A 219 19.40 13.01 -16.16
C ILE A 219 18.50 13.44 -17.32
N ALA A 220 17.58 14.36 -17.10
CA ALA A 220 16.71 14.90 -18.14
C ALA A 220 17.51 15.56 -19.28
N SER A 221 18.50 16.40 -18.95
CA SER A 221 19.34 17.07 -19.95
C SER A 221 20.23 16.14 -20.79
N ARG A 222 20.45 14.90 -20.35
CA ARG A 222 21.21 13.88 -21.11
C ARG A 222 20.30 13.05 -22.04
N ARG A 223 18.99 13.19 -21.92
CA ARG A 223 18.00 12.47 -22.74
C ARG A 223 17.38 13.34 -23.83
N ALA A 224 17.53 14.65 -23.71
CA ALA A 224 17.19 15.66 -24.73
C ALA A 224 18.34 15.83 -25.75
#